data_c17bf73208bf255eb368fab78fbb7d96
#
_entry.id   c17bf73208bf255eb368fab78fbb7d96
#
_cell.length_a   1.000
_cell.length_b   1.000
_cell.length_c   1.000
_cell.angle_alpha   90.00
_cell.angle_beta   90.00
_cell.angle_gamma   90.00
#
_symmetry.space_group_name_H-M   'P 1'
#
loop_
_entity.id
_entity.type
_entity.pdbx_description
1 polymer ?
#
loop_
_entity_poly.entity_id
_entity_poly.type
_entity_poly.pdbx_seq_one_letter_code
_entity_poly.pdbx_strand_id
1 'polypeptide(L)'
;PAPTNTPEDAGPYVTLGMCYASDVETGESDVTIHRLCLQSKDEISMFFTPGARHLGAFREKAEALGKPLPISISIGVDPAIEIASCFEPPTTPLGFNELSIAGAIRGKAVELAPCVTIDEKCIANAEYVIEGELLVGARVREDQNSNTGKAMPEFPGYTGPANAELPVIKVKAVTHRVNPIMQTCIGPSEEHVSMAGIPTEASILDMVERAMPGRVQNVYAHSSGGGKFIAVIQFKKTVPSDEGRQRQAALLAFSAFPELKQVILVDEDVDIFDTNDVLWAMTTRMQADVDIVTIPGVRCHPLDPSNDPACSWSIRDHGIACKTIYDATIPFNQKARFQRAKFMEVDVKKFLPDFTVQD
;
A
#
# COMPACT_ATOMS: atom_id res chain seq x y z
N PRO A 1 -10.77 -22.31 -7.43
CA PRO A 1 -9.44 -22.47 -8.04
C PRO A 1 -8.71 -21.12 -8.02
N ALA A 2 -7.50 -21.08 -7.45
CA ALA A 2 -6.67 -19.89 -7.47
C ALA A 2 -6.13 -19.66 -8.90
N PRO A 3 -6.07 -18.40 -9.37
CA PRO A 3 -5.61 -18.10 -10.73
C PRO A 3 -4.08 -18.14 -10.84
N THR A 4 -3.59 -18.42 -12.03
CA THR A 4 -2.25 -18.09 -12.50
C THR A 4 -2.39 -16.85 -13.39
N ASN A 5 -1.61 -15.81 -13.14
CA ASN A 5 -1.83 -14.50 -13.76
C ASN A 5 -1.02 -14.33 -15.06
N THR A 6 0.20 -14.88 -15.07
CA THR A 6 1.07 -14.89 -16.24
C THR A 6 1.68 -16.28 -16.44
N PRO A 7 2.17 -16.60 -17.65
CA PRO A 7 2.87 -17.86 -17.90
C PRO A 7 4.16 -18.05 -17.10
N GLU A 8 4.68 -16.97 -16.53
CA GLU A 8 5.94 -16.97 -15.77
C GLU A 8 5.73 -17.04 -14.25
N ASP A 9 4.49 -17.02 -13.77
CA ASP A 9 4.19 -17.11 -12.34
C ASP A 9 4.77 -18.39 -11.72
N ALA A 10 5.18 -18.29 -10.45
CA ALA A 10 5.65 -19.45 -9.68
C ALA A 10 4.60 -20.57 -9.59
N GLY A 11 3.32 -20.21 -9.64
CA GLY A 11 2.18 -21.10 -9.57
C GLY A 11 0.86 -20.34 -9.46
N PRO A 12 -0.24 -21.02 -9.13
CA PRO A 12 -1.49 -20.36 -8.80
C PRO A 12 -1.38 -19.60 -7.47
N TYR A 13 -1.98 -18.40 -7.41
CA TYR A 13 -1.93 -17.52 -6.23
C TYR A 13 -3.30 -17.19 -5.67
N VAL A 14 -3.38 -17.10 -4.34
CA VAL A 14 -4.37 -16.27 -3.65
C VAL A 14 -3.74 -14.90 -3.46
N THR A 15 -4.17 -13.92 -4.24
CA THR A 15 -3.58 -12.57 -4.30
C THR A 15 -4.29 -11.59 -3.36
N LEU A 16 -5.54 -11.85 -3.01
CA LEU A 16 -6.37 -11.02 -2.15
C LEU A 16 -7.02 -11.90 -1.05
N GLY A 17 -6.18 -12.40 -0.17
CA GLY A 17 -6.57 -13.17 1.00
C GLY A 17 -6.31 -12.38 2.27
N MET A 18 -7.35 -12.13 3.06
CA MET A 18 -7.24 -11.51 4.40
C MET A 18 -6.72 -12.55 5.37
N CYS A 19 -5.41 -12.52 5.63
CA CYS A 19 -4.75 -13.40 6.56
C CYS A 19 -4.98 -12.90 7.98
N TYR A 20 -5.64 -13.70 8.82
CA TYR A 20 -5.92 -13.39 10.20
C TYR A 20 -5.26 -14.43 11.12
N ALA A 21 -4.52 -13.95 12.09
CA ALA A 21 -3.93 -14.80 13.13
C ALA A 21 -3.81 -14.02 14.44
N SER A 22 -3.62 -14.78 15.54
CA SER A 22 -3.43 -14.22 16.87
C SER A 22 -2.05 -14.58 17.43
N ASP A 23 -1.45 -13.64 18.16
CA ASP A 23 -0.21 -13.88 18.91
C ASP A 23 -0.45 -15.00 19.94
N VAL A 24 0.40 -16.03 19.90
CA VAL A 24 0.24 -17.26 20.70
C VAL A 24 0.41 -17.07 22.22
N GLU A 25 0.87 -15.90 22.66
CA GLU A 25 1.06 -15.59 24.09
C GLU A 25 0.08 -14.50 24.55
N THR A 26 -0.11 -13.43 23.78
CA THR A 26 -0.93 -12.28 24.19
C THR A 26 -2.38 -12.40 23.73
N GLY A 27 -2.64 -13.16 22.67
CA GLY A 27 -3.95 -13.25 22.03
C GLY A 27 -4.32 -12.00 21.22
N GLU A 28 -3.40 -11.03 21.08
CA GLU A 28 -3.55 -9.91 20.15
C GLU A 28 -3.65 -10.44 18.73
N SER A 29 -4.57 -9.91 17.95
CA SER A 29 -4.83 -10.40 16.60
C SER A 29 -4.62 -9.32 15.55
N ASP A 30 -4.31 -9.75 14.34
CA ASP A 30 -4.05 -8.89 13.21
C ASP A 30 -4.67 -9.45 11.93
N VAL A 31 -4.97 -8.56 10.97
CA VAL A 31 -5.41 -8.92 9.63
C VAL A 31 -4.58 -8.17 8.58
N THR A 32 -4.02 -8.91 7.65
CA THR A 32 -3.19 -8.31 6.59
C THR A 32 -3.23 -9.14 5.31
N ILE A 33 -2.91 -8.51 4.18
CA ILE A 33 -2.81 -9.17 2.88
C ILE A 33 -1.37 -9.66 2.66
N HIS A 34 -1.25 -10.91 2.25
CA HIS A 34 0.01 -11.51 1.80
C HIS A 34 -0.19 -12.26 0.49
N ARG A 35 0.83 -12.30 -0.36
CA ARG A 35 0.80 -13.18 -1.52
C ARG A 35 1.00 -14.62 -1.08
N LEU A 36 0.14 -15.50 -1.57
CA LEU A 36 0.03 -16.89 -1.15
C LEU A 36 0.11 -17.77 -2.40
N CYS A 37 1.22 -18.50 -2.59
CA CYS A 37 1.39 -19.40 -3.73
C CYS A 37 1.02 -20.83 -3.35
N LEU A 38 0.13 -21.46 -4.12
CA LEU A 38 -0.26 -22.85 -3.93
C LEU A 38 0.92 -23.76 -4.31
N GLN A 39 1.38 -24.56 -3.34
CA GLN A 39 2.52 -25.45 -3.52
C GLN A 39 2.12 -26.91 -3.78
N SER A 40 1.02 -27.34 -3.18
CA SER A 40 0.45 -28.66 -3.36
C SER A 40 -1.06 -28.65 -3.11
N LYS A 41 -1.68 -29.82 -3.01
CA LYS A 41 -3.12 -29.95 -2.72
C LYS A 41 -3.53 -29.29 -1.41
N ASP A 42 -2.65 -29.27 -0.42
CA ASP A 42 -2.91 -28.83 0.95
C ASP A 42 -1.76 -28.01 1.55
N GLU A 43 -0.91 -27.41 0.70
CA GLU A 43 0.19 -26.56 1.14
C GLU A 43 0.21 -25.25 0.34
N ILE A 44 0.43 -24.16 1.06
CA ILE A 44 0.51 -22.81 0.52
C ILE A 44 1.78 -22.18 1.09
N SER A 45 2.62 -21.57 0.23
CA SER A 45 3.71 -20.73 0.71
C SER A 45 3.24 -19.30 0.93
N MET A 46 3.74 -18.68 1.99
CA MET A 46 3.36 -17.32 2.37
C MET A 46 4.58 -16.41 2.39
N PHE A 47 4.50 -15.32 1.63
CA PHE A 47 5.56 -14.32 1.62
C PHE A 47 5.38 -13.31 2.76
N PHE A 48 6.45 -13.07 3.51
CA PHE A 48 6.53 -12.02 4.51
C PHE A 48 7.58 -10.99 4.13
N THR A 49 7.21 -9.72 4.08
CA THR A 49 8.19 -8.64 4.01
C THR A 49 8.87 -8.51 5.37
N PRO A 50 10.20 -8.64 5.47
CA PRO A 50 10.89 -8.59 6.75
C PRO A 50 10.63 -7.27 7.51
N GLY A 51 10.18 -7.40 8.76
CA GLY A 51 9.95 -6.28 9.68
C GLY A 51 8.81 -5.33 9.32
N ALA A 52 7.94 -5.70 8.37
CA ALA A 52 6.90 -4.80 7.88
C ALA A 52 5.53 -5.00 8.53
N ARG A 53 5.16 -6.22 8.94
CA ARG A 53 3.79 -6.54 9.37
C ARG A 53 3.74 -7.40 10.62
N HIS A 54 2.68 -7.25 11.42
CA HIS A 54 2.50 -7.91 12.71
C HIS A 54 2.45 -9.44 12.61
N LEU A 55 1.78 -10.00 11.61
CA LEU A 55 1.74 -11.46 11.38
C LEU A 55 3.14 -12.07 11.24
N GLY A 56 4.10 -11.33 10.70
CA GLY A 56 5.50 -11.76 10.67
C GLY A 56 6.07 -11.95 12.07
N ALA A 57 5.81 -11.01 12.98
CA ALA A 57 6.24 -11.09 14.36
C ALA A 57 5.53 -12.23 15.11
N PHE A 58 4.23 -12.44 14.89
CA PHE A 58 3.47 -13.55 15.49
C PHE A 58 4.03 -14.91 15.05
N ARG A 59 4.34 -15.05 13.74
CA ARG A 59 4.97 -16.25 13.20
C ARG A 59 6.33 -16.52 13.84
N GLU A 60 7.19 -15.49 13.91
CA GLU A 60 8.54 -15.63 14.48
C GLU A 60 8.50 -16.04 15.95
N LYS A 61 7.58 -15.45 16.72
CA LYS A 61 7.35 -15.82 18.12
C LYS A 61 6.85 -17.26 18.25
N ALA A 62 5.83 -17.66 17.48
CA ALA A 62 5.31 -19.02 17.49
C ALA A 62 6.39 -20.04 17.14
N GLU A 63 7.18 -19.77 16.10
CA GLU A 63 8.29 -20.61 15.66
C GLU A 63 9.38 -20.73 16.73
N ALA A 64 9.74 -19.64 17.40
CA ALA A 64 10.70 -19.65 18.52
C ALA A 64 10.21 -20.50 19.70
N LEU A 65 8.89 -20.59 19.92
CA LEU A 65 8.25 -21.43 20.93
C LEU A 65 8.04 -22.89 20.47
N GLY A 66 8.43 -23.22 19.22
CA GLY A 66 8.21 -24.55 18.65
C GLY A 66 6.73 -24.89 18.42
N LYS A 67 5.88 -23.88 18.25
CA LYS A 67 4.42 -24.03 18.05
C LYS A 67 4.04 -23.61 16.63
N PRO A 68 3.17 -24.35 15.94
CA PRO A 68 2.57 -23.85 14.71
C PRO A 68 1.69 -22.65 15.03
N LEU A 69 1.57 -21.70 14.07
CA LEU A 69 0.67 -20.55 14.19
C LEU A 69 -0.62 -20.87 13.44
N PRO A 70 -1.79 -20.98 14.11
CA PRO A 70 -3.07 -21.06 13.43
C PRO A 70 -3.32 -19.80 12.59
N ILE A 71 -3.82 -19.97 11.38
CA ILE A 71 -4.09 -18.85 10.45
C ILE A 71 -5.34 -19.14 9.64
N SER A 72 -6.20 -18.15 9.52
CA SER A 72 -7.32 -18.16 8.58
C SER A 72 -7.09 -17.18 7.44
N ILE A 73 -7.50 -17.54 6.23
CA ILE A 73 -7.39 -16.71 5.05
C ILE A 73 -8.79 -16.53 4.49
N SER A 74 -9.36 -15.35 4.68
CA SER A 74 -10.70 -14.99 4.21
C SER A 74 -10.59 -14.30 2.85
N ILE A 75 -11.39 -14.75 1.86
CA ILE A 75 -11.40 -14.24 0.49
C ILE A 75 -12.80 -13.77 0.14
N GLY A 76 -12.93 -12.65 -0.57
CA GLY A 76 -14.22 -12.06 -0.91
C GLY A 76 -14.91 -11.49 0.32
N VAL A 77 -14.35 -10.39 0.84
CA VAL A 77 -14.83 -9.68 2.02
C VAL A 77 -15.32 -8.27 1.64
N ASP A 78 -15.81 -7.54 2.63
CA ASP A 78 -16.17 -6.12 2.46
C ASP A 78 -14.92 -5.29 2.11
N PRO A 79 -14.95 -4.43 1.08
CA PRO A 79 -13.82 -3.59 0.67
C PRO A 79 -13.21 -2.73 1.80
N ALA A 80 -14.01 -2.33 2.79
CA ALA A 80 -13.48 -1.61 3.95
C ALA A 80 -12.48 -2.46 4.76
N ILE A 81 -12.63 -3.79 4.77
CA ILE A 81 -11.69 -4.70 5.43
C ILE A 81 -10.40 -4.82 4.59
N GLU A 82 -10.54 -4.88 3.27
CA GLU A 82 -9.40 -4.94 2.35
C GLU A 82 -8.53 -3.68 2.47
N ILE A 83 -9.14 -2.48 2.43
CA ILE A 83 -8.44 -1.21 2.63
C ILE A 83 -7.78 -1.15 4.01
N ALA A 84 -8.52 -1.54 5.07
CA ALA A 84 -8.00 -1.50 6.43
C ALA A 84 -6.77 -2.41 6.61
N SER A 85 -6.76 -3.60 5.99
CA SER A 85 -5.65 -4.56 6.07
C SER A 85 -4.37 -4.10 5.35
N CYS A 86 -4.40 -2.98 4.63
CA CYS A 86 -3.26 -2.37 3.97
C CYS A 86 -2.60 -1.24 4.78
N PHE A 87 -3.14 -0.89 5.95
CA PHE A 87 -2.44 0.02 6.86
C PHE A 87 -1.20 -0.66 7.46
N GLU A 88 -0.20 0.14 7.76
CA GLU A 88 1.11 -0.33 8.24
C GLU A 88 1.65 0.59 9.36
N PRO A 89 2.62 0.12 10.16
CA PRO A 89 3.33 1.00 11.09
C PRO A 89 3.96 2.21 10.37
N PRO A 90 3.99 3.40 11.02
CA PRO A 90 3.62 3.66 12.41
C PRO A 90 2.14 3.94 12.66
N THR A 91 1.29 3.99 11.63
CA THR A 91 -0.15 4.30 11.78
C THR A 91 -0.86 3.21 12.58
N THR A 92 -0.55 1.95 12.31
CA THR A 92 -1.02 0.80 13.06
C THR A 92 0.16 0.13 13.78
N PRO A 93 0.48 0.52 15.03
CA PRO A 93 1.56 -0.10 15.80
C PRO A 93 1.20 -1.53 16.21
N LEU A 94 2.21 -2.34 16.56
CA LEU A 94 2.00 -3.71 17.05
C LEU A 94 0.98 -3.74 18.20
N GLY A 95 0.01 -4.64 18.11
CA GLY A 95 -1.14 -4.73 19.01
C GLY A 95 -2.37 -3.95 18.56
N PHE A 96 -2.26 -3.14 17.51
CA PHE A 96 -3.41 -2.49 16.86
C PHE A 96 -4.02 -3.45 15.84
N ASN A 97 -5.32 -3.67 15.90
CA ASN A 97 -6.03 -4.53 14.94
C ASN A 97 -6.74 -3.65 13.88
N GLU A 98 -6.35 -3.82 12.63
CA GLU A 98 -6.83 -3.05 11.48
C GLU A 98 -8.34 -3.20 11.24
N LEU A 99 -8.98 -4.27 11.75
CA LEU A 99 -10.44 -4.42 11.70
C LEU A 99 -11.17 -3.29 12.43
N SER A 100 -10.52 -2.56 13.34
CA SER A 100 -11.09 -1.38 13.98
C SER A 100 -11.25 -0.23 12.99
N ILE A 101 -10.31 -0.07 12.06
CA ILE A 101 -10.41 0.90 10.95
C ILE A 101 -11.56 0.51 10.02
N ALA A 102 -11.63 -0.77 9.64
CA ALA A 102 -12.74 -1.28 8.84
C ALA A 102 -14.09 -1.03 9.52
N GLY A 103 -14.16 -1.27 10.83
CA GLY A 103 -15.34 -0.99 11.63
C GLY A 103 -15.74 0.48 11.63
N ALA A 104 -14.78 1.38 11.72
CA ALA A 104 -15.01 2.84 11.64
C ALA A 104 -15.54 3.26 10.25
N ILE A 105 -14.95 2.76 9.18
CA ILE A 105 -15.40 3.03 7.79
C ILE A 105 -16.84 2.53 7.59
N ARG A 106 -17.16 1.34 8.07
CA ARG A 106 -18.48 0.69 7.92
C ARG A 106 -19.55 1.26 8.86
N GLY A 107 -19.15 1.98 9.90
CA GLY A 107 -20.05 2.39 10.99
C GLY A 107 -20.54 1.25 11.88
N LYS A 108 -19.94 0.04 11.77
CA LYS A 108 -20.24 -1.13 12.61
C LYS A 108 -19.02 -2.05 12.69
N ALA A 109 -18.87 -2.76 13.80
CA ALA A 109 -17.79 -3.72 13.98
C ALA A 109 -17.79 -4.82 12.88
N VAL A 110 -16.60 -5.30 12.54
CA VAL A 110 -16.45 -6.49 11.69
C VAL A 110 -16.83 -7.72 12.49
N GLU A 111 -17.70 -8.54 11.94
CA GLU A 111 -18.13 -9.79 12.55
C GLU A 111 -17.09 -10.88 12.29
N LEU A 112 -16.66 -11.55 13.36
CA LEU A 112 -15.77 -12.71 13.30
C LEU A 112 -16.53 -13.97 13.72
N ALA A 113 -16.18 -15.10 13.09
CA ALA A 113 -16.69 -16.41 13.43
C ALA A 113 -15.52 -17.33 13.83
N PRO A 114 -15.75 -18.33 14.72
CA PRO A 114 -14.73 -19.34 14.97
C PRO A 114 -14.49 -20.18 13.72
N CYS A 115 -13.23 -20.53 13.45
CA CYS A 115 -12.87 -21.52 12.47
C CYS A 115 -13.38 -22.92 12.85
N VAL A 116 -13.52 -23.80 11.85
CA VAL A 116 -14.08 -25.15 12.06
C VAL A 116 -13.00 -26.14 12.50
N THR A 117 -11.77 -25.98 12.03
CA THR A 117 -10.70 -26.98 12.18
C THR A 117 -9.47 -26.51 12.95
N ILE A 118 -9.38 -25.22 13.23
CA ILE A 118 -8.27 -24.61 13.97
C ILE A 118 -8.81 -23.71 15.08
N ASP A 119 -8.01 -23.50 16.12
CA ASP A 119 -8.36 -22.61 17.23
C ASP A 119 -8.01 -21.16 16.86
N GLU A 120 -8.75 -20.60 15.92
CA GLU A 120 -8.63 -19.23 15.47
C GLU A 120 -9.99 -18.72 14.93
N LYS A 121 -10.08 -17.42 14.66
CA LYS A 121 -11.27 -16.78 14.08
C LYS A 121 -11.03 -16.47 12.60
N CYS A 122 -12.12 -16.28 11.88
CA CYS A 122 -12.14 -15.81 10.50
C CYS A 122 -13.18 -14.69 10.32
N ILE A 123 -13.13 -13.98 9.21
CA ILE A 123 -14.15 -12.98 8.86
C ILE A 123 -15.45 -13.71 8.51
N ALA A 124 -16.53 -13.43 9.27
CA ALA A 124 -17.77 -14.22 9.25
C ALA A 124 -18.48 -14.22 7.88
N ASN A 125 -18.36 -13.14 7.09
CA ASN A 125 -19.11 -12.96 5.85
C ASN A 125 -18.24 -13.12 4.58
N ALA A 126 -17.10 -13.82 4.68
CA ALA A 126 -16.24 -14.12 3.54
C ALA A 126 -16.91 -15.10 2.54
N GLU A 127 -16.52 -15.02 1.28
CA GLU A 127 -16.93 -15.97 0.25
C GLU A 127 -16.25 -17.33 0.40
N TYR A 128 -14.93 -17.31 0.73
CA TYR A 128 -14.14 -18.48 1.09
C TYR A 128 -13.34 -18.22 2.37
N VAL A 129 -13.13 -19.27 3.15
CA VAL A 129 -12.16 -19.26 4.25
C VAL A 129 -11.28 -20.49 4.11
N ILE A 130 -9.96 -20.26 4.04
CA ILE A 130 -8.95 -21.31 4.10
C ILE A 130 -8.44 -21.35 5.55
N GLU A 131 -8.53 -22.48 6.20
CA GLU A 131 -8.07 -22.71 7.56
C GLU A 131 -6.78 -23.54 7.53
N GLY A 132 -5.75 -23.11 8.23
CA GLY A 132 -4.48 -23.82 8.24
C GLY A 132 -3.56 -23.42 9.39
N GLU A 133 -2.36 -23.96 9.35
CA GLU A 133 -1.31 -23.69 10.33
C GLU A 133 0.00 -23.39 9.62
N LEU A 134 0.65 -22.28 9.96
CA LEU A 134 2.05 -22.03 9.59
C LEU A 134 2.93 -22.99 10.38
N LEU A 135 3.62 -23.85 9.66
CA LEU A 135 4.43 -24.92 10.21
C LEU A 135 5.76 -24.41 10.78
N VAL A 136 6.19 -24.98 11.91
CA VAL A 136 7.49 -24.68 12.51
C VAL A 136 8.63 -25.12 11.62
N GLY A 137 9.52 -24.22 11.23
CA GLY A 137 10.73 -24.51 10.47
C GLY A 137 10.52 -24.99 9.03
N ALA A 138 9.28 -25.20 8.60
CA ALA A 138 9.02 -25.64 7.22
C ALA A 138 9.23 -24.50 6.23
N ARG A 139 10.01 -24.76 5.19
CA ARG A 139 10.32 -23.81 4.12
C ARG A 139 10.25 -24.47 2.76
N VAL A 140 9.79 -23.72 1.76
CA VAL A 140 9.74 -24.17 0.37
C VAL A 140 10.23 -23.05 -0.55
N ARG A 141 10.79 -23.43 -1.69
CA ARG A 141 11.07 -22.50 -2.76
C ARG A 141 9.75 -22.13 -3.45
N GLU A 142 9.50 -20.84 -3.62
CA GLU A 142 8.23 -20.33 -4.12
C GLU A 142 7.84 -20.93 -5.48
N ASP A 143 8.79 -21.04 -6.39
CA ASP A 143 8.62 -21.57 -7.75
C ASP A 143 9.03 -23.04 -7.90
N GLN A 144 8.98 -23.84 -6.83
CA GLN A 144 9.43 -25.25 -6.89
C GLN A 144 8.69 -26.08 -7.95
N ASN A 145 7.47 -25.71 -8.30
CA ASN A 145 6.64 -26.42 -9.27
C ASN A 145 6.80 -25.92 -10.72
N SER A 146 7.29 -24.69 -10.92
CA SER A 146 7.42 -24.06 -12.24
C SER A 146 8.87 -23.87 -12.69
N ASN A 147 9.79 -23.68 -11.74
CA ASN A 147 11.21 -23.37 -11.97
C ASN A 147 11.44 -22.13 -12.85
N THR A 148 10.55 -21.14 -12.77
CA THR A 148 10.63 -19.92 -13.58
C THR A 148 11.63 -18.89 -13.03
N GLY A 149 12.02 -18.99 -11.77
CA GLY A 149 12.81 -17.98 -11.05
C GLY A 149 12.01 -16.72 -10.72
N LYS A 150 10.71 -16.71 -11.05
CA LYS A 150 9.81 -15.55 -10.89
C LYS A 150 8.65 -15.90 -9.97
N ALA A 151 8.15 -14.90 -9.24
CA ALA A 151 6.97 -15.03 -8.38
C ALA A 151 5.69 -14.72 -9.16
N MET A 152 5.25 -13.48 -9.13
CA MET A 152 4.06 -12.97 -9.81
C MET A 152 4.25 -11.47 -10.12
N PRO A 153 3.40 -10.86 -10.98
CA PRO A 153 3.41 -9.40 -11.18
C PRO A 153 3.13 -8.66 -9.87
N GLU A 154 3.92 -7.63 -9.61
CA GLU A 154 3.85 -6.81 -8.41
C GLU A 154 3.37 -5.38 -8.75
N PHE A 155 3.00 -4.61 -7.74
CA PHE A 155 2.42 -3.27 -7.88
C PHE A 155 3.27 -2.28 -8.70
N PRO A 156 4.63 -2.36 -8.77
CA PRO A 156 5.39 -1.47 -9.63
C PRO A 156 5.31 -1.80 -11.13
N GLY A 157 4.60 -2.87 -11.51
CA GLY A 157 4.46 -3.30 -12.90
C GLY A 157 5.55 -4.28 -13.38
N TYR A 158 6.34 -4.80 -12.47
CA TYR A 158 7.38 -5.80 -12.76
C TYR A 158 7.06 -7.12 -12.09
N THR A 159 7.52 -8.22 -12.66
CA THR A 159 7.43 -9.53 -12.01
C THR A 159 8.52 -9.64 -10.95
N GLY A 160 8.12 -9.92 -9.71
CA GLY A 160 9.04 -10.12 -8.60
C GLY A 160 9.86 -11.43 -8.77
N PRO A 161 11.06 -11.54 -8.18
CA PRO A 161 11.81 -12.79 -8.12
C PRO A 161 11.12 -13.78 -7.18
N ALA A 162 11.22 -15.07 -7.51
CA ALA A 162 10.79 -16.14 -6.61
C ALA A 162 11.71 -16.22 -5.38
N ASN A 163 11.13 -16.44 -4.22
CA ASN A 163 11.88 -16.61 -2.98
C ASN A 163 12.37 -18.05 -2.83
N ALA A 164 13.61 -18.20 -2.33
CA ALA A 164 14.21 -19.50 -2.12
C ALA A 164 13.61 -20.26 -0.93
N GLU A 165 13.13 -19.55 0.10
CA GLU A 165 12.71 -20.13 1.37
C GLU A 165 11.49 -19.39 1.95
N LEU A 166 10.28 -19.84 1.62
CA LEU A 166 9.06 -19.27 2.18
C LEU A 166 8.45 -20.20 3.25
N PRO A 167 7.89 -19.64 4.34
CA PRO A 167 7.09 -20.39 5.29
C PRO A 167 5.92 -21.11 4.62
N VAL A 168 5.55 -22.24 5.18
CA VAL A 168 4.49 -23.12 4.65
C VAL A 168 3.29 -23.13 5.57
N ILE A 169 2.12 -22.88 4.99
CA ILE A 169 0.82 -23.12 5.62
C ILE A 169 0.35 -24.51 5.23
N LYS A 170 0.07 -25.37 6.22
CA LYS A 170 -0.63 -26.65 6.01
C LYS A 170 -2.11 -26.41 6.12
N VAL A 171 -2.83 -26.53 5.02
CA VAL A 171 -4.28 -26.35 4.93
C VAL A 171 -4.99 -27.50 5.62
N LYS A 172 -5.95 -27.21 6.51
CA LYS A 172 -6.79 -28.17 7.23
C LYS A 172 -8.18 -28.27 6.61
N ALA A 173 -8.75 -27.12 6.23
CA ALA A 173 -10.07 -27.05 5.63
C ALA A 173 -10.20 -25.85 4.70
N VAL A 174 -11.15 -25.93 3.80
CA VAL A 174 -11.66 -24.79 3.00
C VAL A 174 -13.18 -24.80 3.16
N THR A 175 -13.70 -23.75 3.76
CA THR A 175 -15.15 -23.50 3.85
C THR A 175 -15.54 -22.40 2.88
N HIS A 176 -16.79 -22.40 2.42
CA HIS A 176 -17.26 -21.40 1.46
C HIS A 176 -18.79 -21.26 1.50
N ARG A 177 -19.27 -20.13 0.97
CA ARG A 177 -20.70 -19.90 0.76
C ARG A 177 -21.28 -20.85 -0.28
N VAL A 178 -22.59 -20.95 -0.30
CA VAL A 178 -23.30 -21.55 -1.45
C VAL A 178 -23.10 -20.62 -2.66
N ASN A 179 -22.56 -21.15 -3.77
CA ASN A 179 -22.21 -20.41 -4.98
C ASN A 179 -21.25 -19.23 -4.70
N PRO A 180 -20.05 -19.48 -4.15
CA PRO A 180 -19.14 -18.43 -3.75
C PRO A 180 -18.49 -17.75 -4.96
N ILE A 181 -18.12 -16.47 -4.79
CA ILE A 181 -17.38 -15.68 -5.77
C ILE A 181 -15.91 -15.63 -5.35
N MET A 182 -15.01 -16.04 -6.26
CA MET A 182 -13.57 -15.90 -6.03
C MET A 182 -13.13 -14.49 -6.38
N GLN A 183 -12.66 -13.76 -5.38
CA GLN A 183 -12.05 -12.44 -5.56
C GLN A 183 -10.54 -12.59 -5.74
N THR A 184 -9.98 -11.80 -6.64
CA THR A 184 -8.55 -11.73 -6.91
C THR A 184 -8.17 -10.29 -7.25
N CYS A 185 -6.97 -9.86 -6.90
CA CYS A 185 -6.44 -8.55 -7.25
C CYS A 185 -4.99 -8.72 -7.71
N ILE A 186 -4.62 -8.07 -8.78
CA ILE A 186 -3.28 -8.16 -9.38
C ILE A 186 -2.75 -6.76 -9.62
N GLY A 187 -1.50 -6.50 -9.19
CA GLY A 187 -0.79 -5.30 -9.60
C GLY A 187 -0.21 -5.42 -11.02
N PRO A 188 -0.06 -4.31 -11.71
CA PRO A 188 -0.54 -2.96 -11.37
C PRO A 188 -1.98 -2.75 -11.90
N SER A 189 -2.95 -2.74 -11.02
CA SER A 189 -4.34 -2.40 -11.36
C SER A 189 -4.80 -1.22 -10.52
N GLU A 190 -5.82 -0.49 -10.98
CA GLU A 190 -6.41 0.61 -10.22
C GLU A 190 -6.97 0.15 -8.88
N GLU A 191 -7.50 -1.06 -8.80
CA GLU A 191 -7.95 -1.67 -7.55
C GLU A 191 -6.80 -1.84 -6.56
N HIS A 192 -5.67 -2.40 -7.01
CA HIS A 192 -4.47 -2.56 -6.19
C HIS A 192 -3.87 -1.21 -5.76
N VAL A 193 -3.81 -0.26 -6.70
CA VAL A 193 -3.36 1.12 -6.43
C VAL A 193 -4.24 1.78 -5.37
N SER A 194 -5.56 1.67 -5.47
CA SER A 194 -6.50 2.26 -4.52
C SER A 194 -6.38 1.64 -3.13
N MET A 195 -6.25 0.30 -3.05
CA MET A 195 -6.05 -0.38 -1.77
C MET A 195 -4.75 0.01 -1.07
N ALA A 196 -3.68 0.24 -1.82
CA ALA A 196 -2.41 0.70 -1.27
C ALA A 196 -2.38 2.21 -1.02
N GLY A 197 -2.97 2.99 -1.93
CA GLY A 197 -2.93 4.45 -1.92
C GLY A 197 -3.73 5.08 -0.80
N ILE A 198 -4.98 4.66 -0.60
CA ILE A 198 -5.85 5.22 0.44
C ILE A 198 -5.23 5.14 1.84
N PRO A 199 -4.69 4.00 2.30
CA PRO A 199 -3.97 3.93 3.57
C PRO A 199 -2.72 4.80 3.61
N THR A 200 -1.97 4.89 2.51
CA THR A 200 -0.78 5.75 2.38
C THR A 200 -1.14 7.22 2.56
N GLU A 201 -2.18 7.69 1.86
CA GLU A 201 -2.71 9.07 1.94
C GLU A 201 -3.15 9.41 3.37
N ALA A 202 -3.95 8.52 3.96
CA ALA A 202 -4.46 8.70 5.32
C ALA A 202 -3.34 8.75 6.36
N SER A 203 -2.33 7.88 6.24
CA SER A 203 -1.17 7.83 7.13
C SER A 203 -0.34 9.11 7.04
N ILE A 204 -0.10 9.59 5.83
CA ILE A 204 0.64 10.85 5.59
C ILE A 204 -0.15 12.03 6.17
N LEU A 205 -1.45 12.12 5.86
CA LEU A 205 -2.30 13.20 6.33
C LEU A 205 -2.36 13.25 7.86
N ASP A 206 -2.57 12.12 8.53
CA ASP A 206 -2.62 12.04 9.99
C ASP A 206 -1.30 12.53 10.64
N MET A 207 -0.17 12.04 10.13
CA MET A 207 1.15 12.42 10.66
C MET A 207 1.43 13.92 10.48
N VAL A 208 1.15 14.46 9.29
CA VAL A 208 1.43 15.87 9.00
C VAL A 208 0.43 16.77 9.72
N GLU A 209 -0.85 16.41 9.80
CA GLU A 209 -1.87 17.19 10.49
C GLU A 209 -1.58 17.32 11.99
N ARG A 210 -1.08 16.27 12.64
CA ARG A 210 -0.63 16.34 14.05
C ARG A 210 0.51 17.34 14.26
N ALA A 211 1.42 17.46 13.32
CA ALA A 211 2.57 18.36 13.42
C ALA A 211 2.28 19.78 12.93
N MET A 212 1.40 19.93 11.94
CA MET A 212 1.11 21.20 11.24
C MET A 212 -0.39 21.33 10.93
N PRO A 213 -1.26 21.49 11.93
CA PRO A 213 -2.71 21.53 11.74
C PRO A 213 -3.16 22.53 10.68
N GLY A 214 -4.01 22.07 9.74
CA GLY A 214 -4.63 22.89 8.70
C GLY A 214 -3.70 23.37 7.58
N ARG A 215 -2.48 22.80 7.47
CA ARG A 215 -1.53 23.17 6.41
C ARG A 215 -1.60 22.25 5.20
N VAL A 216 -1.85 20.97 5.40
CA VAL A 216 -2.10 20.03 4.29
C VAL A 216 -3.59 20.07 3.95
N GLN A 217 -3.90 20.33 2.68
CA GLN A 217 -5.27 20.35 2.21
C GLN A 217 -5.69 18.96 1.71
N ASN A 218 -4.79 18.29 1.03
CA ASN A 218 -5.02 16.93 0.55
C ASN A 218 -3.70 16.22 0.25
N VAL A 219 -3.76 14.89 0.15
CA VAL A 219 -2.65 14.02 -0.23
C VAL A 219 -3.16 13.03 -1.27
N TYR A 220 -2.39 12.80 -2.31
CA TYR A 220 -2.67 11.78 -3.32
C TYR A 220 -1.47 10.87 -3.50
N ALA A 221 -1.64 9.60 -3.20
CA ALA A 221 -0.67 8.55 -3.50
C ALA A 221 -0.83 8.13 -4.96
N HIS A 222 -0.01 8.71 -5.82
CA HIS A 222 -0.19 8.70 -7.27
C HIS A 222 -0.13 7.30 -7.87
N SER A 223 -1.05 7.02 -8.81
CA SER A 223 -1.20 5.71 -9.45
C SER A 223 0.06 5.24 -10.19
N SER A 224 0.82 6.15 -10.82
CA SER A 224 2.08 5.80 -11.49
C SER A 224 3.16 5.24 -10.54
N GLY A 225 3.03 5.47 -9.25
CA GLY A 225 3.86 4.89 -8.20
C GLY A 225 3.22 3.69 -7.50
N GLY A 226 2.16 3.13 -8.06
CA GLY A 226 1.43 2.01 -7.47
C GLY A 226 0.75 2.33 -6.14
N GLY A 227 0.45 3.61 -5.87
CA GLY A 227 -0.09 4.08 -4.60
C GLY A 227 0.91 4.10 -3.44
N LYS A 228 2.19 3.83 -3.70
CA LYS A 228 3.23 3.68 -2.67
C LYS A 228 4.49 4.51 -2.89
N PHE A 229 4.96 4.66 -4.13
CA PHE A 229 6.26 5.26 -4.40
C PHE A 229 6.25 6.76 -4.50
N ILE A 230 5.15 7.35 -4.92
CA ILE A 230 5.02 8.78 -5.15
C ILE A 230 3.78 9.32 -4.45
N ALA A 231 3.92 10.41 -3.70
CA ALA A 231 2.81 11.16 -3.15
C ALA A 231 2.86 12.62 -3.59
N VAL A 232 1.71 13.18 -3.94
CA VAL A 232 1.52 14.60 -4.16
C VAL A 232 0.84 15.18 -2.93
N ILE A 233 1.44 16.19 -2.31
CA ILE A 233 0.92 16.86 -1.12
C ILE A 233 0.53 18.28 -1.47
N GLN A 234 -0.75 18.60 -1.33
CA GLN A 234 -1.28 19.94 -1.49
C GLN A 234 -1.12 20.72 -0.19
N PHE A 235 -0.20 21.67 -0.18
CA PHE A 235 0.22 22.41 1.00
C PHE A 235 -0.18 23.87 0.93
N LYS A 236 -0.79 24.40 1.99
CA LYS A 236 -1.24 25.78 2.09
C LYS A 236 -0.34 26.61 2.98
N LYS A 237 0.38 27.55 2.40
CA LYS A 237 1.12 28.59 3.13
C LYS A 237 0.20 29.76 3.44
N THR A 238 -0.07 30.03 4.71
CA THR A 238 -1.00 31.10 5.13
C THR A 238 -0.29 32.32 5.69
N VAL A 239 0.94 32.15 6.19
CA VAL A 239 1.79 33.20 6.77
C VAL A 239 3.22 33.06 6.28
N PRO A 240 4.04 34.13 6.32
CA PRO A 240 5.43 34.05 5.86
C PRO A 240 6.28 32.98 6.57
N SER A 241 5.98 32.69 7.83
CA SER A 241 6.68 31.65 8.62
C SER A 241 6.31 30.22 8.24
N ASP A 242 5.38 30.02 7.31
CA ASP A 242 5.10 28.70 6.72
C ASP A 242 6.13 28.31 5.65
N GLU A 243 6.97 29.27 5.21
CA GLU A 243 8.04 28.97 4.26
C GLU A 243 9.02 27.97 4.84
N GLY A 244 9.29 26.89 4.07
CA GLY A 244 10.09 25.74 4.50
C GLY A 244 9.30 24.63 5.20
N ARG A 245 8.11 24.91 5.73
CA ARG A 245 7.26 23.88 6.38
C ARG A 245 6.74 22.84 5.40
N GLN A 246 6.52 23.21 4.15
CA GLN A 246 6.14 22.26 3.09
C GLN A 246 7.17 21.12 2.95
N ARG A 247 8.48 21.44 3.03
CA ARG A 247 9.54 20.43 3.00
C ARG A 247 9.55 19.56 4.25
N GLN A 248 9.23 20.15 5.42
CA GLN A 248 9.05 19.35 6.64
C GLN A 248 7.86 18.40 6.52
N ALA A 249 6.76 18.80 5.86
CA ALA A 249 5.63 17.91 5.57
C ALA A 249 6.06 16.71 4.72
N ALA A 250 6.92 16.91 3.71
CA ALA A 250 7.47 15.81 2.92
C ALA A 250 8.36 14.85 3.75
N LEU A 251 9.17 15.38 4.68
CA LEU A 251 9.96 14.55 5.61
C LEU A 251 9.07 13.73 6.55
N LEU A 252 7.97 14.31 7.03
CA LEU A 252 6.98 13.59 7.82
C LEU A 252 6.26 12.52 7.00
N ALA A 253 5.96 12.79 5.73
CA ALA A 253 5.38 11.81 4.81
C ALA A 253 6.29 10.58 4.64
N PHE A 254 7.60 10.77 4.49
CA PHE A 254 8.56 9.66 4.46
C PHE A 254 8.64 8.87 5.77
N SER A 255 8.33 9.50 6.89
CA SER A 255 8.26 8.84 8.20
C SER A 255 6.92 8.14 8.42
N ALA A 256 5.83 8.72 7.92
CA ALA A 256 4.49 8.15 7.98
C ALA A 256 4.37 6.89 7.14
N PHE A 257 5.05 6.87 5.98
CA PHE A 257 5.06 5.73 5.08
C PHE A 257 6.49 5.47 4.58
N PRO A 258 7.25 4.58 5.25
CA PRO A 258 8.68 4.34 4.95
C PRO A 258 8.95 3.85 3.53
N GLU A 259 8.00 3.24 2.87
CA GLU A 259 8.12 2.75 1.48
C GLU A 259 8.03 3.86 0.43
N LEU A 260 7.54 5.05 0.80
CA LEU A 260 7.44 6.21 -0.08
C LEU A 260 8.83 6.63 -0.57
N LYS A 261 8.96 6.85 -1.89
CA LYS A 261 10.24 7.18 -2.54
C LYS A 261 10.33 8.64 -2.95
N GLN A 262 9.21 9.23 -3.40
CA GLN A 262 9.16 10.58 -3.94
C GLN A 262 7.98 11.35 -3.37
N VAL A 263 8.17 12.64 -3.11
CA VAL A 263 7.12 13.56 -2.72
C VAL A 263 7.15 14.77 -3.63
N ILE A 264 6.01 15.12 -4.20
CA ILE A 264 5.79 16.36 -4.93
C ILE A 264 4.94 17.28 -4.05
N LEU A 265 5.43 18.47 -3.77
CA LEU A 265 4.74 19.50 -3.01
C LEU A 265 4.15 20.53 -3.95
N VAL A 266 2.87 20.82 -3.82
CA VAL A 266 2.16 21.81 -4.64
C VAL A 266 1.30 22.73 -3.77
N ASP A 267 0.94 23.89 -4.31
CA ASP A 267 0.02 24.82 -3.64
C ASP A 267 -1.45 24.40 -3.78
N GLU A 268 -2.32 25.08 -3.04
CA GLU A 268 -3.76 24.85 -2.97
C GLU A 268 -4.53 25.03 -4.29
N ASP A 269 -3.93 25.66 -5.31
CA ASP A 269 -4.54 25.91 -6.62
C ASP A 269 -4.23 24.82 -7.67
N VAL A 270 -3.48 23.79 -7.29
CA VAL A 270 -3.14 22.65 -8.15
C VAL A 270 -4.07 21.49 -7.85
N ASP A 271 -4.71 20.95 -8.89
CA ASP A 271 -5.45 19.70 -8.77
C ASP A 271 -4.47 18.51 -8.70
N ILE A 272 -4.33 17.93 -7.52
CA ILE A 272 -3.39 16.83 -7.29
C ILE A 272 -3.83 15.51 -7.94
N PHE A 273 -5.08 15.38 -8.36
CA PHE A 273 -5.62 14.22 -9.07
C PHE A 273 -5.45 14.34 -10.61
N ASP A 274 -5.15 15.54 -11.10
CA ASP A 274 -4.77 15.74 -12.50
C ASP A 274 -3.23 15.75 -12.65
N THR A 275 -2.69 14.68 -13.21
CA THR A 275 -1.25 14.55 -13.46
C THR A 275 -0.70 15.69 -14.31
N ASN A 276 -1.48 16.20 -15.27
CA ASN A 276 -1.04 17.32 -16.12
C ASN A 276 -0.91 18.61 -15.30
N ASP A 277 -1.81 18.85 -14.37
CA ASP A 277 -1.76 20.02 -13.50
C ASP A 277 -0.58 19.97 -12.52
N VAL A 278 -0.29 18.77 -11.98
CA VAL A 278 0.90 18.53 -11.14
C VAL A 278 2.18 18.78 -11.94
N LEU A 279 2.30 18.20 -13.14
CA LEU A 279 3.48 18.41 -14.01
C LEU A 279 3.61 19.86 -14.47
N TRP A 280 2.48 20.54 -14.73
CA TRP A 280 2.49 21.97 -15.02
C TRP A 280 3.07 22.77 -13.83
N ALA A 281 2.67 22.49 -12.61
CA ALA A 281 3.24 23.14 -11.42
C ALA A 281 4.74 22.89 -11.31
N MET A 282 5.19 21.66 -11.49
CA MET A 282 6.61 21.30 -11.47
C MET A 282 7.42 22.05 -12.53
N THR A 283 6.89 22.19 -13.75
CA THR A 283 7.61 22.85 -14.85
C THR A 283 7.63 24.38 -14.77
N THR A 284 6.63 24.98 -14.11
CA THR A 284 6.47 26.44 -14.09
C THR A 284 6.91 27.09 -12.77
N ARG A 285 7.03 26.32 -11.67
CA ARG A 285 7.27 26.86 -10.32
C ARG A 285 8.60 26.42 -9.70
N MET A 286 9.25 25.38 -10.24
CA MET A 286 10.49 24.83 -9.70
C MET A 286 11.73 25.32 -10.42
N GLN A 287 12.83 25.41 -9.62
CA GLN A 287 14.20 25.46 -10.12
C GLN A 287 14.97 24.28 -9.48
N ALA A 288 15.51 23.41 -10.33
CA ALA A 288 16.05 22.13 -9.87
C ALA A 288 17.21 22.23 -8.87
N ASP A 289 17.99 23.31 -8.95
CA ASP A 289 19.15 23.56 -8.11
C ASP A 289 18.78 23.93 -6.65
N VAL A 290 17.54 24.39 -6.40
CA VAL A 290 17.06 24.78 -5.07
C VAL A 290 15.83 24.02 -4.60
N ASP A 291 15.02 23.48 -5.53
CA ASP A 291 13.71 22.91 -5.23
C ASP A 291 13.67 21.38 -5.29
N ILE A 292 14.79 20.75 -5.64
CA ILE A 292 14.97 19.31 -5.53
C ILE A 292 15.83 18.99 -4.31
N VAL A 293 15.27 18.21 -3.37
CA VAL A 293 16.01 17.72 -2.20
C VAL A 293 16.15 16.21 -2.31
N THR A 294 17.39 15.72 -2.25
CA THR A 294 17.70 14.29 -2.25
C THR A 294 18.17 13.80 -0.90
N ILE A 295 17.70 12.64 -0.46
CA ILE A 295 18.03 12.01 0.80
C ILE A 295 18.51 10.59 0.50
N PRO A 296 19.83 10.36 0.36
CA PRO A 296 20.37 9.05 0.03
C PRO A 296 20.42 8.12 1.24
N GLY A 297 20.37 6.80 0.98
CA GLY A 297 20.60 5.77 1.99
C GLY A 297 19.43 5.57 2.95
N VAL A 298 18.20 5.77 2.51
CA VAL A 298 16.98 5.65 3.32
C VAL A 298 16.15 4.44 2.92
N ARG A 299 15.47 3.81 3.86
CA ARG A 299 14.56 2.67 3.62
C ARG A 299 13.51 3.01 2.59
N CYS A 300 13.30 2.09 1.65
CA CYS A 300 12.25 2.13 0.63
C CYS A 300 11.69 0.71 0.41
N HIS A 301 10.74 0.57 -0.49
CA HIS A 301 10.13 -0.73 -0.77
C HIS A 301 11.12 -1.66 -1.48
N PRO A 302 11.31 -2.92 -1.02
CA PRO A 302 12.26 -3.86 -1.62
C PRO A 302 11.88 -4.34 -3.04
N LEU A 303 10.62 -4.17 -3.46
CA LEU A 303 10.14 -4.47 -4.81
C LEU A 303 10.42 -3.36 -5.84
N ASP A 304 11.07 -2.27 -5.45
CA ASP A 304 11.57 -1.26 -6.38
C ASP A 304 12.82 -1.81 -7.09
N PRO A 305 12.76 -2.13 -8.40
CA PRO A 305 13.90 -2.72 -9.10
C PRO A 305 15.08 -1.77 -9.22
N SER A 306 14.88 -0.47 -9.02
CA SER A 306 15.96 0.52 -9.02
C SER A 306 16.74 0.56 -7.70
N ASN A 307 16.31 -0.18 -6.68
CA ASN A 307 17.00 -0.32 -5.39
C ASN A 307 18.10 -1.42 -5.42
N ASP A 308 18.58 -1.78 -6.58
CA ASP A 308 19.69 -2.68 -6.72
C ASP A 308 21.03 -1.90 -6.55
N PRO A 309 21.98 -2.40 -5.74
CA PRO A 309 23.31 -1.81 -5.62
C PRO A 309 24.03 -1.60 -6.96
N ALA A 310 23.71 -2.37 -7.99
CA ALA A 310 24.22 -2.17 -9.35
C ALA A 310 23.69 -0.90 -10.03
N CYS A 311 22.56 -0.36 -9.58
CA CYS A 311 21.95 0.82 -10.18
C CYS A 311 22.56 2.13 -9.66
N SER A 312 23.10 2.15 -8.45
CA SER A 312 23.67 3.36 -7.84
C SER A 312 24.69 3.04 -6.75
N TRP A 313 25.81 3.74 -6.76
CA TRP A 313 26.84 3.63 -5.71
C TRP A 313 26.35 4.01 -4.32
N SER A 314 25.25 4.77 -4.20
CA SER A 314 24.66 5.17 -2.92
C SER A 314 23.73 4.10 -2.34
N ILE A 315 23.39 3.08 -3.10
CA ILE A 315 22.54 1.96 -2.67
C ILE A 315 23.47 0.88 -2.12
N ARG A 316 23.45 0.67 -0.81
CA ARG A 316 24.31 -0.31 -0.14
C ARG A 316 23.68 -1.68 0.01
N ASP A 317 22.35 -1.75 -0.10
CA ASP A 317 21.59 -2.97 0.06
C ASP A 317 20.21 -2.84 -0.58
N HIS A 318 19.56 -3.95 -0.90
CA HIS A 318 18.18 -3.97 -1.40
C HIS A 318 17.21 -3.35 -0.38
N GLY A 319 16.24 -2.59 -0.88
CA GLY A 319 15.28 -1.87 -0.04
C GLY A 319 15.81 -0.55 0.55
N ILE A 320 17.01 -0.11 0.11
CA ILE A 320 17.55 1.23 0.40
C ILE A 320 17.55 2.05 -0.89
N ALA A 321 17.08 3.28 -0.82
CA ALA A 321 16.97 4.18 -1.97
C ALA A 321 17.47 5.59 -1.65
N CYS A 322 17.53 6.42 -2.67
CA CYS A 322 17.60 7.86 -2.54
C CYS A 322 16.18 8.43 -2.65
N LYS A 323 15.65 8.98 -1.56
CA LYS A 323 14.34 9.65 -1.58
C LYS A 323 14.47 11.05 -2.15
N THR A 324 13.40 11.54 -2.80
CA THR A 324 13.41 12.86 -3.44
C THR A 324 12.17 13.67 -3.07
N ILE A 325 12.38 14.95 -2.77
CA ILE A 325 11.33 15.95 -2.64
C ILE A 325 11.43 16.88 -3.84
N TYR A 326 10.32 17.11 -4.53
CA TYR A 326 10.14 18.12 -5.57
C TYR A 326 9.24 19.21 -4.99
N ASP A 327 9.81 20.37 -4.71
CA ASP A 327 9.08 21.50 -4.13
C ASP A 327 8.56 22.43 -5.23
N ALA A 328 7.37 22.13 -5.73
CA ALA A 328 6.68 22.95 -6.73
C ALA A 328 5.73 23.97 -6.08
N THR A 329 5.97 24.38 -4.83
CA THR A 329 5.21 25.42 -4.17
C THR A 329 5.77 26.80 -4.48
N ILE A 330 4.89 27.78 -4.59
CA ILE A 330 5.26 29.18 -4.82
C ILE A 330 5.84 29.76 -3.50
N PRO A 331 6.98 30.48 -3.53
CA PRO A 331 7.43 31.24 -2.37
C PRO A 331 6.34 32.19 -1.87
N PHE A 332 6.10 32.22 -0.55
CA PHE A 332 4.99 32.96 0.04
C PHE A 332 4.89 34.42 -0.42
N ASN A 333 6.04 35.11 -0.48
CA ASN A 333 6.13 36.50 -0.89
C ASN A 333 5.99 36.74 -2.41
N GLN A 334 5.91 35.68 -3.21
CA GLN A 334 5.78 35.74 -4.67
C GLN A 334 4.42 35.26 -5.19
N LYS A 335 3.48 34.91 -4.33
CA LYS A 335 2.16 34.39 -4.73
C LYS A 335 1.44 35.27 -5.76
N ALA A 336 1.60 36.60 -5.69
CA ALA A 336 1.01 37.52 -6.65
C ALA A 336 1.54 37.38 -8.11
N ARG A 337 2.77 36.85 -8.29
CA ARG A 337 3.36 36.63 -9.63
C ARG A 337 2.87 35.37 -10.31
N PHE A 338 2.33 34.44 -9.56
CA PHE A 338 1.98 33.08 -10.03
C PHE A 338 0.47 32.87 -10.12
N GLN A 339 -0.30 33.96 -10.21
CA GLN A 339 -1.74 33.84 -10.39
C GLN A 339 -2.05 33.26 -11.77
N ARG A 340 -2.84 32.20 -11.81
CA ARG A 340 -3.32 31.62 -13.06
C ARG A 340 -4.14 32.63 -13.85
N ALA A 341 -3.96 32.66 -15.16
CA ALA A 341 -4.78 33.49 -16.04
C ALA A 341 -6.25 33.06 -15.93
N LYS A 342 -7.12 34.05 -15.77
CA LYS A 342 -8.57 33.82 -15.77
C LYS A 342 -9.12 34.27 -17.11
N PHE A 343 -9.75 33.35 -17.83
CA PHE A 343 -10.44 33.64 -19.07
C PHE A 343 -11.83 34.18 -18.76
N MET A 344 -12.35 35.01 -19.68
CA MET A 344 -13.75 35.46 -19.57
C MET A 344 -14.68 34.27 -19.75
N GLU A 345 -15.70 34.22 -18.91
CA GLU A 345 -16.78 33.25 -19.11
C GLU A 345 -17.53 33.60 -20.40
N VAL A 346 -17.73 32.62 -21.25
CA VAL A 346 -18.48 32.72 -22.48
C VAL A 346 -19.76 31.92 -22.36
N ASP A 347 -20.90 32.57 -22.52
CA ASP A 347 -22.17 31.85 -22.66
C ASP A 347 -22.20 31.14 -24.02
N VAL A 348 -21.79 29.87 -24.00
CA VAL A 348 -21.69 29.02 -25.20
C VAL A 348 -23.07 28.90 -25.90
N LYS A 349 -24.18 28.86 -25.14
CA LYS A 349 -25.52 28.74 -25.70
C LYS A 349 -25.93 29.95 -26.52
N LYS A 350 -25.35 31.12 -26.25
CA LYS A 350 -25.57 32.32 -27.04
C LYS A 350 -25.01 32.19 -28.47
N PHE A 351 -23.97 31.39 -28.65
CA PHE A 351 -23.28 31.24 -29.94
C PHE A 351 -23.56 29.89 -30.60
N LEU A 352 -23.84 28.87 -29.78
CA LEU A 352 -24.15 27.49 -30.18
C LEU A 352 -25.35 27.00 -29.39
N PRO A 353 -26.60 27.38 -29.79
CA PRO A 353 -27.81 27.08 -29.02
C PRO A 353 -28.06 25.57 -28.79
N ASP A 354 -27.63 24.73 -29.76
CA ASP A 354 -27.83 23.28 -29.73
C ASP A 354 -26.66 22.52 -29.10
N PHE A 355 -25.65 23.23 -28.55
CA PHE A 355 -24.51 22.59 -27.90
C PHE A 355 -24.90 22.05 -26.54
N THR A 356 -24.80 20.74 -26.38
CA THR A 356 -24.85 20.04 -25.09
C THR A 356 -23.45 19.64 -24.68
N VAL A 357 -23.00 20.09 -23.51
CA VAL A 357 -21.79 19.56 -22.88
C VAL A 357 -22.06 18.08 -22.61
N GLN A 358 -21.28 17.18 -23.20
CA GLN A 358 -21.25 15.80 -22.74
C GLN A 358 -20.30 15.77 -21.54
N ASP A 359 -20.85 15.45 -20.38
CA ASP A 359 -20.12 15.23 -19.13
C ASP A 359 -19.21 14.00 -19.23
#